data_a37b3357830df42dec9a99caae9f2e06
#
_entry.id   a37b3357830df42dec9a99caae9f2e06
#
_cell.length_a   1.000
_cell.length_b   1.000
_cell.length_c   1.000
_cell.angle_alpha   90.00
_cell.angle_beta   90.00
_cell.angle_gamma   90.00
#
_symmetry.space_group_name_H-M   'P 1'
#
loop_
_entity.id
_entity.type
_entity.pdbx_description
1 polymer ?
#
loop_
_entity_poly.entity_id
_entity_poly.type
_entity_poly.pdbx_seq_one_letter_code
_entity_poly.pdbx_strand_id
1 'polypeptide(L)'
;MKVDTLTTDASGAEELSIGRVRFLRDTRQLLDQAGNPVLLGDQAGRVLAVLAERPNMVVSKDDLLSGAWGDIHVTENNLSQCVRQIRSAIGDRDGSTLLTVPKRGYRLVPNDRQATAPEPRRAGRSWRMRLAAMAALVVAAIFLAVGLKDRDMAGIPPATAASAPSLVVLPFQDMTGDARWQRLGNGLAVGLSGEFARHRELRVGAAASLEEAGKPSFSPAEAADRYGMRMILDGTILAQDDRIRLTARLTDSERGQVVWTRSWDGSVGDIFAWQDEIYERIVSIIAAEWTGVLSQETLSRGRAQPTDSIDAYELYLLGSAEKHLFTPESMKRAEDYLKRALAMDPQFAKAWASLDITYLYLGDYAQTEEEKQRYYEASSQAKIRAYEADPNDPYVLIRYSSYLASQQQQDRATDLLRRAVEAAPSDADILAHATFGAAWRGVTGPEPVGWIEKALSLTPDPPGWYIGALGFALFHDQRFEEALGAFDRAPDMSDVLVFKAATEALTGDIDAARETVAEVRRLAPSLTAADLGPNKGQTIGPSWEAYFEGTRLAGLPGSSEN
;
A
#
# COMPACT_ATOMS: atom_id res chain seq x y z
N MET A 1 10.48 48.07 -7.74
CA MET A 1 9.53 48.16 -8.87
C MET A 1 8.74 46.87 -8.85
N LYS A 2 7.50 46.93 -8.33
CA LYS A 2 6.57 45.81 -8.20
C LYS A 2 6.09 45.41 -9.60
N VAL A 3 6.14 44.11 -9.91
CA VAL A 3 5.35 43.53 -11.00
C VAL A 3 4.38 42.57 -10.37
N ASP A 4 3.18 43.06 -10.12
CA ASP A 4 2.02 42.25 -9.75
C ASP A 4 1.52 41.56 -11.02
N THR A 5 1.63 40.22 -11.08
CA THR A 5 0.99 39.38 -12.10
C THR A 5 -0.30 38.79 -11.52
N LEU A 6 -1.27 39.65 -11.26
CA LEU A 6 -2.63 39.25 -10.93
C LEU A 6 -3.53 39.58 -12.14
N THR A 7 -4.05 38.55 -12.79
CA THR A 7 -5.19 38.69 -13.69
C THR A 7 -6.46 38.46 -12.90
N THR A 8 -7.28 39.49 -12.79
CA THR A 8 -8.62 39.41 -12.19
C THR A 8 -9.60 39.06 -13.28
N ASP A 9 -10.30 37.94 -13.15
CA ASP A 9 -11.44 37.61 -14.03
C ASP A 9 -12.68 38.40 -13.60
N ALA A 10 -13.70 38.47 -14.48
CA ALA A 10 -14.91 39.28 -14.32
C ALA A 10 -15.75 39.00 -13.06
N SER A 11 -15.36 38.04 -12.20
CA SER A 11 -15.97 37.73 -10.92
C SER A 11 -15.23 38.28 -9.69
N GLY A 12 -14.06 38.94 -9.84
CA GLY A 12 -13.30 39.52 -8.73
C GLY A 12 -12.49 38.52 -7.91
N ALA A 13 -12.40 37.24 -8.29
CA ALA A 13 -11.64 36.23 -7.57
C ALA A 13 -10.13 36.31 -7.91
N GLU A 14 -9.26 36.31 -6.89
CA GLU A 14 -7.81 36.23 -7.09
C GLU A 14 -7.39 34.84 -7.58
N GLU A 15 -6.97 34.74 -8.84
CA GLU A 15 -6.59 33.52 -9.52
C GLU A 15 -5.09 33.44 -9.74
N LEU A 16 -4.49 32.25 -9.48
CA LEU A 16 -3.07 31.99 -9.70
C LEU A 16 -2.88 30.82 -10.69
N SER A 17 -2.23 31.09 -11.83
CA SER A 17 -1.88 30.04 -12.80
C SER A 17 -0.67 29.24 -12.36
N ILE A 18 -0.82 27.91 -12.24
CA ILE A 18 0.20 26.97 -11.75
C ILE A 18 0.33 25.81 -12.74
N GLY A 19 1.35 25.83 -13.59
CA GLY A 19 1.53 24.80 -14.61
C GLY A 19 0.37 24.73 -15.59
N ARG A 20 -0.41 23.66 -15.56
CA ARG A 20 -1.59 23.44 -16.44
C ARG A 20 -2.93 23.70 -15.74
N VAL A 21 -2.91 24.17 -14.50
CA VAL A 21 -4.10 24.39 -13.69
C VAL A 21 -4.17 25.83 -13.20
N ARG A 22 -5.36 26.26 -12.77
CA ARG A 22 -5.63 27.56 -12.15
C ARG A 22 -6.07 27.32 -10.71
N PHE A 23 -5.48 28.01 -9.78
CA PHE A 23 -5.82 27.95 -8.36
C PHE A 23 -6.64 29.18 -7.98
N LEU A 24 -7.86 28.94 -7.53
CA LEU A 24 -8.76 29.95 -7.00
C LEU A 24 -8.49 30.12 -5.51
N ARG A 25 -7.92 31.25 -5.09
CA ARG A 25 -7.50 31.47 -3.71
C ARG A 25 -8.67 31.48 -2.73
N ASP A 26 -9.79 32.10 -3.12
CA ASP A 26 -10.97 32.27 -2.25
C ASP A 26 -11.65 30.93 -1.91
N THR A 27 -11.78 30.06 -2.89
CA THR A 27 -12.43 28.75 -2.73
C THR A 27 -11.45 27.60 -2.49
N ARG A 28 -10.13 27.84 -2.62
CA ARG A 28 -9.05 26.85 -2.56
C ARG A 28 -9.20 25.71 -3.57
N GLN A 29 -9.87 25.97 -4.68
CA GLN A 29 -10.10 25.00 -5.73
C GLN A 29 -9.05 25.09 -6.83
N LEU A 30 -8.67 23.95 -7.38
CA LEU A 30 -7.89 23.84 -8.61
C LEU A 30 -8.84 23.59 -9.78
N LEU A 31 -8.64 24.30 -10.88
CA LEU A 31 -9.35 24.09 -12.14
C LEU A 31 -8.36 23.71 -13.24
N ASP A 32 -8.73 22.79 -14.11
CA ASP A 32 -7.97 22.49 -15.32
C ASP A 32 -8.13 23.60 -16.38
N GLN A 33 -7.48 23.44 -17.54
CA GLN A 33 -7.56 24.42 -18.65
C GLN A 33 -8.97 24.54 -19.24
N ALA A 34 -9.81 23.52 -19.05
CA ALA A 34 -11.20 23.52 -19.52
C ALA A 34 -12.17 24.09 -18.47
N GLY A 35 -11.68 24.42 -17.27
CA GLY A 35 -12.49 24.95 -16.17
C GLY A 35 -13.12 23.87 -15.28
N ASN A 36 -12.75 22.59 -15.43
CA ASN A 36 -13.27 21.52 -14.56
C ASN A 36 -12.48 21.47 -13.25
N PRO A 37 -13.14 21.15 -12.12
CA PRO A 37 -12.45 20.99 -10.83
C PRO A 37 -11.44 19.84 -10.86
N VAL A 38 -10.21 20.12 -10.42
CA VAL A 38 -9.17 19.10 -10.16
C VAL A 38 -9.21 18.78 -8.69
N LEU A 39 -9.40 17.50 -8.35
CA LEU A 39 -9.51 17.04 -6.97
C LEU A 39 -8.20 17.27 -6.21
N LEU A 40 -8.27 17.98 -5.10
CA LEU A 40 -7.19 18.22 -4.16
C LEU A 40 -7.75 18.09 -2.75
N GLY A 41 -7.14 17.27 -1.90
CA GLY A 41 -7.57 17.11 -0.51
C GLY A 41 -7.52 18.44 0.26
N ASP A 42 -8.41 18.65 1.22
CA ASP A 42 -8.54 19.93 1.96
C ASP A 42 -7.22 20.40 2.57
N GLN A 43 -6.47 19.50 3.21
CA GLN A 43 -5.16 19.84 3.80
C GLN A 43 -4.12 20.22 2.75
N ALA A 44 -4.07 19.52 1.62
CA ALA A 44 -3.20 19.87 0.51
C ALA A 44 -3.62 21.21 -0.12
N GLY A 45 -4.92 21.51 -0.16
CA GLY A 45 -5.45 22.82 -0.56
C GLY A 45 -4.99 23.96 0.36
N ARG A 46 -4.97 23.74 1.69
CA ARG A 46 -4.45 24.71 2.65
C ARG A 46 -2.94 24.94 2.49
N VAL A 47 -2.16 23.88 2.32
CA VAL A 47 -0.71 24.00 2.06
C VAL A 47 -0.46 24.77 0.76
N LEU A 48 -1.23 24.49 -0.30
CA LEU A 48 -1.13 25.21 -1.57
C LEU A 48 -1.52 26.69 -1.42
N ALA A 49 -2.53 27.00 -0.61
CA ALA A 49 -2.93 28.40 -0.32
C ALA A 49 -1.79 29.18 0.33
N VAL A 50 -1.13 28.63 1.36
CA VAL A 50 0.02 29.26 2.02
C VAL A 50 1.18 29.49 1.04
N LEU A 51 1.44 28.54 0.15
CA LEU A 51 2.46 28.68 -0.90
C LEU A 51 2.07 29.72 -1.95
N ALA A 52 0.78 29.79 -2.30
CA ALA A 52 0.24 30.75 -3.28
C ALA A 52 0.21 32.19 -2.79
N GLU A 53 0.20 32.42 -1.46
CA GLU A 53 0.36 33.76 -0.87
C GLU A 53 1.77 34.35 -1.10
N ARG A 54 2.78 33.48 -1.24
CA ARG A 54 4.19 33.88 -1.37
C ARG A 54 4.85 33.24 -2.60
N PRO A 55 4.34 33.50 -3.83
CA PRO A 55 4.87 32.89 -5.05
C PRO A 55 6.33 33.27 -5.25
N ASN A 56 7.12 32.35 -5.76
CA ASN A 56 8.57 32.47 -5.97
C ASN A 56 9.42 32.61 -4.69
N MET A 57 8.83 32.62 -3.51
CA MET A 57 9.55 32.65 -2.22
C MET A 57 9.65 31.27 -1.60
N VAL A 58 10.72 31.05 -0.83
CA VAL A 58 10.85 29.81 -0.03
C VAL A 58 10.02 29.99 1.24
N VAL A 59 9.02 29.12 1.43
CA VAL A 59 8.23 29.03 2.66
C VAL A 59 8.81 27.90 3.50
N SER A 60 9.09 28.18 4.79
CA SER A 60 9.67 27.18 5.68
C SER A 60 8.68 26.05 5.98
N LYS A 61 9.18 24.88 6.41
CA LYS A 61 8.32 23.78 6.83
C LYS A 61 7.42 24.18 8.01
N ASP A 62 7.96 24.91 8.96
CA ASP A 62 7.23 25.38 10.14
C ASP A 62 6.13 26.38 9.76
N ASP A 63 6.40 27.32 8.83
CA ASP A 63 5.37 28.23 8.31
C ASP A 63 4.25 27.48 7.55
N LEU A 64 4.59 26.40 6.83
CA LEU A 64 3.61 25.59 6.12
C LEU A 64 2.77 24.74 7.09
N LEU A 65 3.39 24.19 8.11
CA LEU A 65 2.70 23.42 9.14
C LEU A 65 1.76 24.33 9.94
N SER A 66 2.25 25.43 10.47
CA SER A 66 1.41 26.39 11.22
C SER A 66 0.32 27.04 10.37
N GLY A 67 0.60 27.35 9.10
CA GLY A 67 -0.37 27.96 8.20
C GLY A 67 -1.48 27.01 7.72
N ALA A 68 -1.20 25.72 7.60
CA ALA A 68 -2.17 24.74 7.11
C ALA A 68 -2.89 23.97 8.23
N TRP A 69 -2.28 23.79 9.41
CA TRP A 69 -2.84 23.04 10.53
C TRP A 69 -3.09 23.90 11.79
N GLY A 70 -2.63 25.17 11.81
CA GLY A 70 -2.79 26.02 12.99
C GLY A 70 -1.97 25.49 14.18
N ASP A 71 -2.61 25.35 15.34
CA ASP A 71 -1.96 24.91 16.58
C ASP A 71 -1.91 23.37 16.73
N ILE A 72 -2.39 22.62 15.73
CA ILE A 72 -2.35 21.17 15.75
C ILE A 72 -0.94 20.67 15.44
N HIS A 73 -0.33 19.95 16.37
CA HIS A 73 0.98 19.33 16.17
C HIS A 73 0.88 18.17 15.17
N VAL A 74 1.46 18.36 13.98
CA VAL A 74 1.57 17.33 12.94
C VAL A 74 3.03 17.13 12.54
N THR A 75 3.35 15.93 12.09
CA THR A 75 4.71 15.56 11.68
C THR A 75 5.04 16.09 10.27
N GLU A 76 6.34 16.27 9.96
CA GLU A 76 6.80 16.64 8.61
C GLU A 76 6.35 15.65 7.51
N ASN A 77 6.00 14.42 7.89
CA ASN A 77 5.50 13.41 6.96
C ASN A 77 4.15 13.81 6.34
N ASN A 78 3.26 14.41 7.12
CA ASN A 78 1.97 14.91 6.64
C ASN A 78 2.16 16.04 5.62
N LEU A 79 3.10 16.95 5.85
CA LEU A 79 3.45 18.00 4.89
C LEU A 79 4.02 17.40 3.58
N SER A 80 4.86 16.38 3.69
CA SER A 80 5.42 15.68 2.51
C SER A 80 4.35 14.96 1.69
N GLN A 81 3.31 14.42 2.32
CA GLN A 81 2.15 13.84 1.63
C GLN A 81 1.34 14.92 0.90
N CYS A 82 1.06 16.06 1.55
CA CYS A 82 0.36 17.17 0.91
C CYS A 82 1.14 17.70 -0.30
N VAL A 83 2.46 17.82 -0.20
CA VAL A 83 3.32 18.25 -1.32
C VAL A 83 3.25 17.25 -2.49
N ARG A 84 3.21 15.94 -2.24
CA ARG A 84 3.01 14.93 -3.28
C ARG A 84 1.65 15.05 -3.95
N GLN A 85 0.59 15.24 -3.17
CA GLN A 85 -0.77 15.45 -3.72
C GLN A 85 -0.84 16.71 -4.59
N ILE A 86 -0.25 17.83 -4.13
CA ILE A 86 -0.20 19.07 -4.90
C ILE A 86 0.55 18.85 -6.23
N ARG A 87 1.73 18.24 -6.21
CA ARG A 87 2.50 17.94 -7.43
C ARG A 87 1.70 17.09 -8.41
N SER A 88 1.03 16.06 -7.92
CA SER A 88 0.16 15.21 -8.74
C SER A 88 -0.97 16.03 -9.38
N ALA A 89 -1.66 16.87 -8.59
CA ALA A 89 -2.80 17.66 -9.04
C ALA A 89 -2.41 18.75 -10.08
N ILE A 90 -1.23 19.38 -9.92
CA ILE A 90 -0.72 20.40 -10.86
C ILE A 90 0.07 19.80 -12.04
N GLY A 91 0.28 18.47 -12.07
CA GLY A 91 1.03 17.78 -13.11
C GLY A 91 2.55 18.02 -13.06
N ASP A 92 3.10 18.37 -11.90
CA ASP A 92 4.52 18.69 -11.67
C ASP A 92 5.34 17.43 -11.39
N ARG A 93 5.62 16.65 -12.43
CA ARG A 93 6.33 15.36 -12.32
C ARG A 93 7.82 15.51 -12.02
N ASP A 94 8.43 16.60 -12.42
CA ASP A 94 9.87 16.88 -12.29
C ASP A 94 10.19 17.80 -11.11
N GLY A 95 9.20 18.27 -10.37
CA GLY A 95 9.36 19.19 -9.24
C GLY A 95 9.80 20.59 -9.65
N SER A 96 9.58 20.99 -10.91
CA SER A 96 9.97 22.30 -11.46
C SER A 96 9.04 23.45 -11.06
N THR A 97 7.79 23.13 -10.76
CA THR A 97 6.75 24.11 -10.37
C THR A 97 6.66 24.24 -8.85
N LEU A 98 6.69 23.15 -8.11
CA LEU A 98 6.76 23.12 -6.65
C LEU A 98 8.12 22.55 -6.22
N LEU A 99 9.11 23.45 -6.07
CA LEU A 99 10.47 23.06 -5.75
C LEU A 99 10.63 22.72 -4.28
N THR A 100 11.38 21.64 -4.00
CA THR A 100 11.90 21.36 -2.65
C THR A 100 13.22 22.09 -2.47
N VAL A 101 13.35 22.90 -1.41
CA VAL A 101 14.59 23.57 -1.02
C VAL A 101 15.16 22.82 0.20
N PRO A 102 16.21 21.99 0.04
CA PRO A 102 16.72 21.14 1.12
C PRO A 102 16.97 21.93 2.41
N LYS A 103 16.51 21.38 3.53
CA LYS A 103 16.61 21.96 4.89
C LYS A 103 15.92 23.31 5.10
N ARG A 104 15.25 23.88 4.10
CA ARG A 104 14.63 25.21 4.18
C ARG A 104 13.12 25.22 3.98
N GLY A 105 12.55 24.29 3.18
CA GLY A 105 11.12 24.24 2.91
C GLY A 105 10.78 24.07 1.43
N TYR A 106 9.71 24.73 0.97
CA TYR A 106 9.21 24.60 -0.41
C TYR A 106 9.01 25.97 -1.06
N ARG A 107 9.08 25.99 -2.40
CA ARG A 107 8.88 27.20 -3.20
C ARG A 107 7.97 26.91 -4.39
N LEU A 108 6.87 27.61 -4.51
CA LEU A 108 5.97 27.55 -5.65
C LEU A 108 6.41 28.56 -6.73
N VAL A 109 6.62 28.07 -7.96
CA VAL A 109 7.01 28.90 -9.10
C VAL A 109 5.85 28.87 -10.13
N PRO A 110 4.97 29.89 -10.15
CA PRO A 110 3.90 29.98 -11.14
C PRO A 110 4.45 30.15 -12.56
N ASN A 111 3.80 29.58 -13.56
CA ASN A 111 4.22 29.69 -14.96
C ASN A 111 3.66 30.97 -15.60
N ASP A 112 4.55 31.82 -16.08
CA ASP A 112 4.25 33.07 -16.77
C ASP A 112 4.30 32.88 -18.30
N ARG A 113 3.60 31.86 -18.84
CA ARG A 113 3.52 31.65 -20.30
C ARG A 113 2.08 31.72 -20.78
N GLN A 114 1.72 32.89 -21.30
CA GLN A 114 0.58 33.06 -22.23
C GLN A 114 0.78 32.16 -23.45
N ALA A 115 -0.09 31.19 -23.64
CA ALA A 115 -0.12 30.35 -24.83
C ALA A 115 -0.78 31.14 -25.98
N THR A 116 0.03 31.63 -26.88
CA THR A 116 -0.45 32.01 -28.23
C THR A 116 -0.73 30.75 -29.03
N ALA A 117 -1.98 30.58 -29.41
CA ALA A 117 -2.43 29.49 -30.26
C ALA A 117 -1.89 29.69 -31.68
N PRO A 118 -1.43 28.64 -32.37
CA PRO A 118 -1.14 28.72 -33.81
C PRO A 118 -2.39 28.46 -34.64
N GLU A 119 -2.68 29.38 -35.56
CA GLU A 119 -3.73 29.25 -36.56
C GLU A 119 -3.48 28.09 -37.55
N PRO A 120 -4.54 27.47 -38.10
CA PRO A 120 -4.40 26.34 -39.00
C PRO A 120 -4.08 26.77 -40.42
N ARG A 121 -2.90 26.42 -40.92
CA ARG A 121 -2.57 26.54 -42.34
C ARG A 121 -3.17 25.36 -43.13
N ARG A 122 -3.98 25.71 -44.14
CA ARG A 122 -4.59 24.80 -45.11
C ARG A 122 -3.54 24.05 -45.92
N ALA A 123 -3.70 22.76 -45.98
CA ALA A 123 -2.82 21.82 -46.67
C ALA A 123 -3.15 21.73 -48.16
N GLY A 124 -2.13 21.84 -49.00
CA GLY A 124 -2.15 21.48 -50.41
C GLY A 124 -2.06 19.99 -50.64
N ARG A 125 -2.89 19.52 -51.51
CA ARG A 125 -3.13 18.17 -52.02
C ARG A 125 -1.88 17.60 -52.73
N SER A 126 -1.38 16.42 -52.35
CA SER A 126 -0.44 15.65 -53.15
C SER A 126 -0.85 14.18 -53.31
N TRP A 127 -1.04 13.74 -54.52
CA TRP A 127 -1.39 12.39 -55.00
C TRP A 127 -0.28 11.36 -54.78
N ARG A 128 0.93 11.80 -54.39
CA ARG A 128 2.09 10.95 -54.11
C ARG A 128 1.94 10.01 -52.91
N MET A 129 1.04 10.31 -51.98
CA MET A 129 0.81 9.43 -50.81
C MET A 129 0.00 8.17 -51.10
N ARG A 130 -0.72 8.10 -52.23
CA ARG A 130 -1.50 6.90 -52.59
C ARG A 130 -0.64 5.78 -53.18
N LEU A 131 0.50 6.10 -53.80
CA LEU A 131 1.45 5.11 -54.31
C LEU A 131 2.35 4.56 -53.19
N ALA A 132 2.71 5.35 -52.17
CA ALA A 132 3.46 4.88 -51.02
C ALA A 132 2.64 3.95 -50.11
N ALA A 133 1.34 4.19 -49.96
CA ALA A 133 0.46 3.34 -49.18
C ALA A 133 0.24 1.93 -49.81
N MET A 134 0.23 1.85 -51.15
CA MET A 134 0.10 0.55 -51.84
C MET A 134 1.39 -0.26 -51.79
N ALA A 135 2.55 0.38 -51.88
CA ALA A 135 3.84 -0.30 -51.70
C ALA A 135 4.04 -0.81 -50.28
N ALA A 136 3.60 -0.08 -49.25
CA ALA A 136 3.65 -0.50 -47.85
C ALA A 136 2.72 -1.71 -47.56
N LEU A 137 1.56 -1.79 -48.22
CA LEU A 137 0.66 -2.93 -48.09
C LEU A 137 1.18 -4.21 -48.73
N VAL A 138 1.90 -4.10 -49.87
CA VAL A 138 2.56 -5.26 -50.50
C VAL A 138 3.74 -5.77 -49.67
N VAL A 139 4.54 -4.89 -49.09
CA VAL A 139 5.64 -5.26 -48.18
C VAL A 139 5.08 -5.88 -46.90
N ALA A 140 4.00 -5.34 -46.33
CA ALA A 140 3.33 -5.90 -45.17
C ALA A 140 2.72 -7.30 -45.45
N ALA A 141 2.18 -7.53 -46.66
CA ALA A 141 1.65 -8.84 -47.06
C ALA A 141 2.77 -9.87 -47.27
N ILE A 142 3.95 -9.47 -47.76
CA ILE A 142 5.11 -10.33 -47.88
C ILE A 142 5.71 -10.68 -46.49
N PHE A 143 5.79 -9.73 -45.57
CA PHE A 143 6.20 -10.01 -44.18
C PHE A 143 5.20 -10.90 -43.43
N LEU A 144 3.90 -10.75 -43.71
CA LEU A 144 2.87 -11.61 -43.14
C LEU A 144 2.94 -13.05 -43.70
N ALA A 145 3.25 -13.20 -44.98
CA ALA A 145 3.37 -14.52 -45.64
C ALA A 145 4.68 -15.24 -45.25
N VAL A 146 5.78 -14.54 -44.99
CA VAL A 146 7.02 -15.13 -44.53
C VAL A 146 6.98 -15.43 -43.03
N GLY A 147 6.28 -14.60 -42.23
CA GLY A 147 6.10 -14.82 -40.78
C GLY A 147 5.13 -15.95 -40.41
N LEU A 148 4.35 -16.46 -41.38
CA LEU A 148 3.43 -17.60 -41.16
C LEU A 148 4.03 -18.97 -41.44
N LYS A 149 5.25 -19.05 -41.98
CA LYS A 149 5.88 -20.31 -42.38
C LYS A 149 6.85 -20.92 -41.36
N ASP A 150 7.24 -20.15 -40.32
CA ASP A 150 8.15 -20.61 -39.24
C ASP A 150 7.46 -20.70 -37.85
N ARG A 151 6.15 -20.93 -37.82
CA ARG A 151 5.41 -21.20 -36.59
C ARG A 151 4.94 -22.64 -36.50
N ASP A 152 5.88 -23.56 -36.62
CA ASP A 152 5.66 -24.91 -36.10
C ASP A 152 6.54 -25.10 -34.85
N MET A 153 5.82 -25.29 -33.70
CA MET A 153 6.27 -25.98 -32.53
C MET A 153 7.30 -25.33 -31.61
N ALA A 154 6.93 -24.24 -31.00
CA ALA A 154 7.33 -24.02 -29.61
C ALA A 154 6.06 -23.63 -28.82
N GLY A 155 5.67 -24.50 -27.88
CA GLY A 155 4.47 -24.30 -27.09
C GLY A 155 4.42 -22.92 -26.45
N ILE A 156 3.38 -22.17 -26.80
CA ILE A 156 3.05 -20.91 -26.12
C ILE A 156 2.63 -21.32 -24.70
N PRO A 157 3.37 -20.93 -23.65
CA PRO A 157 2.83 -21.05 -22.31
C PRO A 157 1.55 -20.21 -22.24
N PRO A 158 0.53 -20.64 -21.46
CA PRO A 158 -0.70 -19.88 -21.35
C PRO A 158 -0.42 -18.45 -20.90
N ALA A 159 -1.11 -17.49 -21.49
CA ALA A 159 -0.93 -16.04 -21.31
C ALA A 159 -1.13 -15.54 -19.86
N THR A 160 -1.40 -16.41 -18.91
CA THR A 160 -1.67 -16.15 -17.49
C THR A 160 -0.42 -16.13 -16.60
N ALA A 161 0.77 -16.50 -17.13
CA ALA A 161 2.00 -16.56 -16.33
C ALA A 161 2.94 -15.33 -16.54
N ALA A 162 2.58 -14.38 -17.37
CA ALA A 162 3.51 -13.32 -17.82
C ALA A 162 3.65 -12.13 -16.88
N SER A 163 2.81 -11.98 -15.86
CA SER A 163 2.69 -10.74 -15.08
C SER A 163 2.97 -10.84 -13.58
N ALA A 164 3.13 -12.03 -13.03
CA ALA A 164 3.56 -12.15 -11.64
C ALA A 164 4.92 -11.44 -11.44
N PRO A 165 5.09 -10.67 -10.34
CA PRO A 165 6.39 -10.08 -10.00
C PRO A 165 7.47 -11.16 -10.06
N SER A 166 8.58 -10.84 -10.71
CA SER A 166 9.67 -11.81 -10.89
C SER A 166 10.97 -11.27 -10.28
N LEU A 167 11.62 -12.10 -9.48
CA LEU A 167 12.80 -11.74 -8.69
C LEU A 167 13.89 -12.79 -8.84
N VAL A 168 15.13 -12.38 -9.03
CA VAL A 168 16.31 -13.23 -8.80
C VAL A 168 17.17 -12.60 -7.73
N VAL A 169 17.72 -13.43 -6.85
CA VAL A 169 18.67 -13.03 -5.82
C VAL A 169 20.06 -13.45 -6.28
N LEU A 170 20.95 -12.49 -6.45
CA LEU A 170 22.35 -12.72 -6.80
C LEU A 170 23.21 -12.86 -5.54
N PRO A 171 24.35 -13.55 -5.60
CA PRO A 171 25.31 -13.58 -4.51
C PRO A 171 25.74 -12.18 -4.07
N PHE A 172 25.75 -11.93 -2.75
CA PHE A 172 26.24 -10.69 -2.20
C PHE A 172 27.78 -10.68 -2.31
N GLN A 173 28.32 -9.57 -2.79
CA GLN A 173 29.76 -9.44 -3.06
C GLN A 173 30.53 -9.13 -1.78
N ASP A 174 31.58 -9.87 -1.53
CA ASP A 174 32.55 -9.52 -0.49
C ASP A 174 33.42 -8.34 -0.92
N MET A 175 33.47 -7.31 -0.08
CA MET A 175 34.32 -6.12 -0.29
C MET A 175 35.60 -6.15 0.54
N THR A 176 35.87 -7.24 1.28
CA THR A 176 37.04 -7.39 2.15
C THR A 176 38.14 -8.21 1.52
N GLY A 177 37.81 -9.06 0.54
CA GLY A 177 38.72 -10.03 -0.09
C GLY A 177 38.91 -11.33 0.71
N ASP A 178 38.14 -11.56 1.77
CA ASP A 178 38.17 -12.80 2.57
C ASP A 178 37.08 -13.79 2.09
N ALA A 179 37.52 -14.94 1.60
CA ALA A 179 36.68 -15.98 1.05
C ALA A 179 35.53 -16.46 2.01
N ARG A 180 35.64 -16.25 3.33
CA ARG A 180 34.57 -16.58 4.27
C ARG A 180 33.34 -15.69 4.06
N TRP A 181 33.53 -14.40 3.75
CA TRP A 181 32.43 -13.46 3.52
C TRP A 181 31.78 -13.67 2.16
N GLN A 182 32.56 -14.08 1.14
CA GLN A 182 32.00 -14.51 -0.13
C GLN A 182 31.10 -15.76 0.05
N ARG A 183 31.51 -16.74 0.88
CA ARG A 183 30.66 -17.89 1.21
C ARG A 183 29.37 -17.48 1.94
N LEU A 184 29.45 -16.50 2.85
CA LEU A 184 28.27 -15.92 3.49
C LEU A 184 27.37 -15.26 2.45
N GLY A 185 27.91 -14.45 1.54
CA GLY A 185 27.15 -13.80 0.47
C GLY A 185 26.42 -14.78 -0.44
N ASN A 186 27.04 -15.92 -0.75
CA ASN A 186 26.41 -17.01 -1.51
C ASN A 186 25.29 -17.67 -0.69
N GLY A 187 25.55 -17.94 0.59
CA GLY A 187 24.57 -18.52 1.52
C GLY A 187 23.33 -17.62 1.69
N LEU A 188 23.55 -16.30 1.81
CA LEU A 188 22.47 -15.31 1.89
C LEU A 188 21.59 -15.35 0.63
N ALA A 189 22.17 -15.42 -0.56
CA ALA A 189 21.40 -15.48 -1.79
C ALA A 189 20.54 -16.76 -1.89
N VAL A 190 21.08 -17.90 -1.48
CA VAL A 190 20.34 -19.18 -1.45
C VAL A 190 19.20 -19.12 -0.42
N GLY A 191 19.49 -18.66 0.80
CA GLY A 191 18.50 -18.56 1.87
C GLY A 191 17.36 -17.59 1.50
N LEU A 192 17.69 -16.38 1.05
CA LEU A 192 16.69 -15.39 0.59
C LEU A 192 15.85 -15.92 -0.57
N SER A 193 16.46 -16.62 -1.55
CA SER A 193 15.68 -17.23 -2.63
C SER A 193 14.69 -18.25 -2.11
N GLY A 194 15.04 -19.04 -1.09
CA GLY A 194 14.17 -19.99 -0.42
C GLY A 194 13.02 -19.31 0.32
N GLU A 195 13.30 -18.23 1.04
CA GLU A 195 12.28 -17.47 1.76
C GLU A 195 11.32 -16.77 0.78
N PHE A 196 11.82 -16.11 -0.26
CA PHE A 196 10.97 -15.51 -1.30
C PHE A 196 10.10 -16.54 -2.03
N ALA A 197 10.56 -17.76 -2.23
CA ALA A 197 9.80 -18.82 -2.89
C ALA A 197 8.56 -19.27 -2.09
N ARG A 198 8.41 -18.88 -0.83
CA ARG A 198 7.19 -19.09 -0.04
C ARG A 198 6.05 -18.16 -0.47
N HIS A 199 6.39 -17.03 -1.10
CA HIS A 199 5.39 -16.08 -1.65
C HIS A 199 4.96 -16.54 -3.04
N ARG A 200 3.78 -17.15 -3.13
CA ARG A 200 3.29 -17.85 -4.34
C ARG A 200 3.06 -16.95 -5.53
N GLU A 201 2.81 -15.67 -5.30
CA GLU A 201 2.62 -14.64 -6.33
C GLU A 201 3.95 -14.19 -6.93
N LEU A 202 5.06 -14.53 -6.28
CA LEU A 202 6.39 -14.12 -6.70
C LEU A 202 7.07 -15.26 -7.49
N ARG A 203 7.40 -14.99 -8.73
CA ARG A 203 8.24 -15.90 -9.51
C ARG A 203 9.69 -15.68 -9.14
N VAL A 204 10.26 -16.60 -8.37
CA VAL A 204 11.65 -16.54 -7.92
C VAL A 204 12.54 -17.33 -8.85
N GLY A 205 13.58 -16.68 -9.42
CA GLY A 205 14.63 -17.34 -10.19
C GLY A 205 15.53 -18.15 -9.25
N ALA A 206 15.94 -19.34 -9.69
CA ALA A 206 16.92 -20.12 -8.94
C ALA A 206 18.18 -19.28 -8.73
N ALA A 207 18.64 -19.19 -7.49
CA ALA A 207 19.93 -18.56 -7.19
C ALA A 207 21.00 -19.18 -8.10
N ALA A 208 21.91 -18.34 -8.61
CA ALA A 208 23.02 -18.81 -9.42
C ALA A 208 23.65 -20.02 -8.73
N SER A 209 23.82 -21.13 -9.46
CA SER A 209 24.44 -22.32 -8.90
C SER A 209 25.77 -21.95 -8.26
N LEU A 210 26.11 -22.58 -7.14
CA LEU A 210 27.36 -22.33 -6.42
C LEU A 210 28.61 -22.45 -7.32
N GLU A 211 28.54 -23.15 -8.44
CA GLU A 211 29.58 -23.26 -9.47
C GLU A 211 29.83 -21.94 -10.23
N GLU A 212 28.84 -21.04 -10.32
CA GLU A 212 28.99 -19.72 -10.95
C GLU A 212 29.43 -18.63 -9.97
N ALA A 213 29.40 -18.90 -8.68
CA ALA A 213 29.82 -17.98 -7.62
C ALA A 213 31.31 -17.59 -7.64
N GLY A 214 32.13 -18.25 -8.47
CA GLY A 214 33.53 -17.89 -8.70
C GLY A 214 33.76 -17.01 -9.93
N LYS A 215 32.72 -16.63 -10.69
CA LYS A 215 32.82 -15.71 -11.82
C LYS A 215 32.60 -14.27 -11.41
N PRO A 216 33.17 -13.28 -12.11
CA PRO A 216 32.92 -11.87 -11.81
C PRO A 216 31.41 -11.60 -11.84
N SER A 217 30.95 -10.77 -10.91
CA SER A 217 29.56 -10.42 -10.69
C SER A 217 28.87 -10.03 -12.00
N PHE A 218 27.72 -10.65 -12.27
CA PHE A 218 26.84 -10.20 -13.34
C PHE A 218 26.36 -8.78 -13.03
N SER A 219 26.30 -7.94 -14.05
CA SER A 219 25.51 -6.73 -13.95
C SER A 219 24.02 -7.10 -13.81
N PRO A 220 23.19 -6.27 -13.19
CA PRO A 220 21.74 -6.50 -13.14
C PRO A 220 21.11 -6.77 -14.52
N ALA A 221 21.60 -6.10 -15.57
CA ALA A 221 21.13 -6.31 -16.93
C ALA A 221 21.47 -7.71 -17.46
N GLU A 222 22.71 -8.17 -17.27
CA GLU A 222 23.12 -9.54 -17.66
C GLU A 222 22.36 -10.61 -16.89
N ALA A 223 22.08 -10.37 -15.60
CA ALA A 223 21.28 -11.26 -14.79
C ALA A 223 19.82 -11.30 -15.26
N ALA A 224 19.26 -10.15 -15.63
CA ALA A 224 17.91 -10.06 -16.17
C ALA A 224 17.76 -10.86 -17.48
N ASP A 225 18.67 -10.66 -18.42
CA ASP A 225 18.67 -11.37 -19.70
C ASP A 225 18.83 -12.88 -19.51
N ARG A 226 19.71 -13.29 -18.60
CA ARG A 226 20.01 -14.70 -18.34
C ARG A 226 18.85 -15.44 -17.66
N TYR A 227 18.23 -14.83 -16.65
CA TYR A 227 17.21 -15.47 -15.83
C TYR A 227 15.78 -15.11 -16.27
N GLY A 228 15.62 -14.15 -17.18
CA GLY A 228 14.30 -13.65 -17.60
C GLY A 228 13.52 -13.05 -16.44
N MET A 229 14.23 -12.43 -15.48
CA MET A 229 13.64 -11.84 -14.27
C MET A 229 13.75 -10.32 -14.32
N ARG A 230 12.68 -9.67 -13.89
CA ARG A 230 12.61 -8.22 -13.91
C ARG A 230 13.33 -7.59 -12.73
N MET A 231 13.09 -8.10 -11.52
CA MET A 231 13.70 -7.57 -10.32
C MET A 231 14.96 -8.35 -9.94
N ILE A 232 16.02 -7.64 -9.66
CA ILE A 232 17.31 -8.19 -9.29
C ILE A 232 17.64 -7.70 -7.89
N LEU A 233 17.73 -8.62 -6.93
CA LEU A 233 18.25 -8.35 -5.60
C LEU A 233 19.72 -8.74 -5.56
N ASP A 234 20.56 -7.78 -5.28
CA ASP A 234 22.00 -7.95 -5.09
C ASP A 234 22.51 -7.12 -3.90
N GLY A 235 23.79 -7.15 -3.65
CA GLY A 235 24.36 -6.31 -2.59
C GLY A 235 25.81 -6.61 -2.28
N THR A 236 26.28 -6.04 -1.16
CA THR A 236 27.68 -6.14 -0.71
C THR A 236 27.75 -6.49 0.77
N ILE A 237 28.83 -7.18 1.13
CA ILE A 237 29.24 -7.44 2.51
C ILE A 237 30.55 -6.73 2.76
N LEU A 238 30.60 -5.93 3.82
CA LEU A 238 31.80 -5.31 4.34
C LEU A 238 31.97 -5.74 5.80
N ALA A 239 33.08 -6.38 6.13
CA ALA A 239 33.39 -6.77 7.50
C ALA A 239 34.74 -6.16 7.93
N GLN A 240 34.77 -5.62 9.13
CA GLN A 240 35.97 -5.07 9.75
C GLN A 240 35.93 -5.34 11.24
N ASP A 241 36.97 -5.97 11.77
CA ASP A 241 37.07 -6.41 13.17
C ASP A 241 35.87 -7.30 13.55
N ASP A 242 35.08 -6.92 14.55
CA ASP A 242 33.85 -7.62 14.98
C ASP A 242 32.57 -7.08 14.33
N ARG A 243 32.68 -6.15 13.38
CA ARG A 243 31.53 -5.54 12.70
C ARG A 243 31.35 -6.11 11.32
N ILE A 244 30.10 -6.36 10.97
CA ILE A 244 29.68 -6.71 9.62
C ILE A 244 28.61 -5.74 9.16
N ARG A 245 28.69 -5.30 7.91
CA ARG A 245 27.66 -4.51 7.23
C ARG A 245 27.24 -5.21 5.96
N LEU A 246 25.96 -5.48 5.86
CA LEU A 246 25.29 -5.91 4.63
C LEU A 246 24.61 -4.71 3.99
N THR A 247 24.82 -4.49 2.71
CA THR A 247 24.00 -3.57 1.92
C THR A 247 23.27 -4.38 0.87
N ALA A 248 21.93 -4.35 0.87
CA ALA A 248 21.10 -4.96 -0.15
C ALA A 248 20.50 -3.88 -1.07
N ARG A 249 20.29 -4.23 -2.33
CA ARG A 249 19.80 -3.36 -3.38
C ARG A 249 18.87 -4.12 -4.30
N LEU A 250 17.68 -3.55 -4.57
CA LEU A 250 16.73 -4.06 -5.54
C LEU A 250 16.75 -3.16 -6.79
N THR A 251 16.99 -3.77 -7.95
CA THR A 251 17.06 -3.07 -9.23
C THR A 251 15.95 -3.55 -10.16
N ASP A 252 15.18 -2.63 -10.74
CA ASP A 252 14.30 -2.91 -11.88
C ASP A 252 15.16 -2.94 -13.15
N SER A 253 15.31 -4.12 -13.75
CA SER A 253 16.17 -4.34 -14.91
C SER A 253 15.63 -3.72 -16.19
N GLU A 254 14.30 -3.60 -16.35
CA GLU A 254 13.67 -2.99 -17.51
C GLU A 254 13.93 -1.49 -17.57
N ARG A 255 13.97 -0.83 -16.39
CA ARG A 255 14.23 0.60 -16.26
C ARG A 255 15.71 0.91 -16.01
N GLY A 256 16.51 -0.09 -15.64
CA GLY A 256 17.89 0.10 -15.22
C GLY A 256 18.04 0.93 -13.94
N GLN A 257 17.04 0.94 -13.07
CA GLN A 257 16.95 1.81 -11.89
C GLN A 257 16.94 1.01 -10.59
N VAL A 258 17.69 1.50 -9.61
CA VAL A 258 17.58 1.01 -8.24
C VAL A 258 16.28 1.53 -7.63
N VAL A 259 15.38 0.61 -7.32
CA VAL A 259 14.07 0.94 -6.73
C VAL A 259 14.11 0.94 -5.21
N TRP A 260 15.08 0.21 -4.63
CA TRP A 260 15.28 0.16 -3.19
C TRP A 260 16.71 -0.20 -2.82
N THR A 261 17.20 0.35 -1.70
CA THR A 261 18.47 -0.04 -1.08
C THR A 261 18.43 0.18 0.43
N ARG A 262 19.07 -0.71 1.18
CA ARG A 262 19.20 -0.60 2.62
C ARG A 262 20.45 -1.31 3.13
N SER A 263 20.98 -0.83 4.27
CA SER A 263 22.11 -1.43 4.96
C SER A 263 21.76 -1.81 6.39
N TRP A 264 22.34 -2.90 6.87
CA TRP A 264 22.25 -3.39 8.24
C TRP A 264 23.63 -3.66 8.79
N ASP A 265 23.82 -3.29 10.03
CA ASP A 265 25.04 -3.57 10.80
C ASP A 265 24.79 -4.75 11.75
N GLY A 266 25.81 -5.57 11.97
CA GLY A 266 25.78 -6.72 12.88
C GLY A 266 27.14 -7.00 13.49
N SER A 267 27.20 -8.04 14.34
CA SER A 267 28.42 -8.56 14.93
C SER A 267 28.82 -9.90 14.31
N VAL A 268 30.10 -10.08 14.08
CA VAL A 268 30.66 -11.35 13.58
C VAL A 268 30.47 -12.47 14.59
N GLY A 269 30.44 -12.14 15.90
CA GLY A 269 30.28 -13.13 16.97
C GLY A 269 28.90 -13.81 16.99
N ASP A 270 27.87 -13.19 16.43
CA ASP A 270 26.50 -13.71 16.40
C ASP A 270 25.93 -13.76 14.96
N ILE A 271 26.75 -14.23 14.04
CA ILE A 271 26.49 -14.16 12.60
C ILE A 271 25.24 -14.94 12.17
N PHE A 272 24.90 -16.06 12.84
CA PHE A 272 23.75 -16.87 12.45
C PHE A 272 22.43 -16.22 12.88
N ALA A 273 22.31 -15.73 14.12
CA ALA A 273 21.14 -15.02 14.58
C ALA A 273 20.92 -13.73 13.76
N TRP A 274 22.01 -13.01 13.46
CA TRP A 274 21.96 -11.83 12.59
C TRP A 274 21.53 -12.19 11.16
N GLN A 275 21.97 -13.34 10.62
CA GLN A 275 21.56 -13.80 9.28
C GLN A 275 20.05 -14.09 9.23
N ASP A 276 19.50 -14.78 10.24
CA ASP A 276 18.08 -15.08 10.32
C ASP A 276 17.25 -13.79 10.41
N GLU A 277 17.67 -12.84 11.24
CA GLU A 277 17.05 -11.50 11.32
C GLU A 277 17.08 -10.76 9.97
N ILE A 278 18.18 -10.83 9.24
CA ILE A 278 18.32 -10.18 7.94
C ILE A 278 17.39 -10.82 6.89
N TYR A 279 17.24 -12.15 6.89
CA TYR A 279 16.29 -12.81 6.00
C TYR A 279 14.87 -12.30 6.22
N GLU A 280 14.40 -12.32 7.48
CA GLU A 280 13.06 -11.86 7.82
C GLU A 280 12.84 -10.41 7.40
N ARG A 281 13.80 -9.52 7.67
CA ARG A 281 13.70 -8.09 7.34
C ARG A 281 13.70 -7.81 5.84
N ILE A 282 14.58 -8.46 5.07
CA ILE A 282 14.67 -8.27 3.62
C ILE A 282 13.38 -8.78 2.96
N VAL A 283 12.92 -9.96 3.34
CA VAL A 283 11.73 -10.58 2.77
C VAL A 283 10.49 -9.73 3.08
N SER A 284 10.31 -9.31 4.32
CA SER A 284 9.18 -8.45 4.72
C SER A 284 9.16 -7.12 3.96
N ILE A 285 10.31 -6.45 3.83
CA ILE A 285 10.37 -5.16 3.13
C ILE A 285 10.10 -5.31 1.63
N ILE A 286 10.54 -6.40 1.02
CA ILE A 286 10.47 -6.59 -0.44
C ILE A 286 9.17 -7.25 -0.86
N ALA A 287 8.72 -8.29 -0.15
CA ALA A 287 7.66 -9.19 -0.58
C ALA A 287 6.39 -9.17 0.28
N ALA A 288 6.28 -8.28 1.29
CA ALA A 288 5.02 -8.13 2.02
C ALA A 288 3.86 -7.83 1.06
N GLU A 289 2.68 -8.37 1.37
CA GLU A 289 1.53 -8.48 0.47
C GLU A 289 1.14 -7.15 -0.18
N TRP A 290 1.05 -6.07 0.59
CA TRP A 290 0.64 -4.75 0.10
C TRP A 290 1.69 -3.67 0.36
N THR A 291 2.45 -3.78 1.43
CA THR A 291 3.46 -2.78 1.83
C THR A 291 4.82 -3.05 1.20
N GLY A 292 5.05 -4.25 0.67
CA GLY A 292 6.32 -4.64 0.06
C GLY A 292 6.67 -3.85 -1.20
N VAL A 293 7.96 -3.66 -1.43
CA VAL A 293 8.48 -2.88 -2.58
C VAL A 293 8.00 -3.44 -3.91
N LEU A 294 7.92 -4.77 -4.06
CA LEU A 294 7.44 -5.43 -5.30
C LEU A 294 5.98 -5.11 -5.59
N SER A 295 5.12 -5.14 -4.58
CA SER A 295 3.70 -4.83 -4.71
C SER A 295 3.50 -3.35 -5.03
N GLN A 296 4.23 -2.44 -4.38
CA GLN A 296 4.17 -1.01 -4.63
C GLN A 296 4.67 -0.63 -6.03
N GLU A 297 5.74 -1.26 -6.52
CA GLU A 297 6.24 -1.06 -7.88
C GLU A 297 5.25 -1.58 -8.94
N THR A 298 4.62 -2.74 -8.70
CA THR A 298 3.60 -3.29 -9.58
C THR A 298 2.35 -2.41 -9.61
N LEU A 299 1.90 -1.94 -8.44
CA LEU A 299 0.78 -1.01 -8.32
C LEU A 299 1.05 0.32 -9.04
N SER A 300 2.26 0.87 -8.90
CA SER A 300 2.69 2.10 -9.59
C SER A 300 2.63 1.94 -11.10
N ARG A 301 2.99 0.77 -11.61
CA ARG A 301 2.91 0.42 -13.03
C ARG A 301 1.46 0.33 -13.52
N GLY A 302 0.63 -0.43 -12.82
CA GLY A 302 -0.79 -0.60 -13.18
C GLY A 302 -1.53 0.75 -13.27
N ARG A 303 -1.20 1.70 -12.39
CA ARG A 303 -1.75 3.07 -12.44
C ARG A 303 -1.29 3.88 -13.66
N ALA A 304 -0.16 3.53 -14.24
CA ALA A 304 0.43 4.26 -15.38
C ALA A 304 0.02 3.68 -16.74
N GLN A 305 -0.58 2.49 -16.78
CA GLN A 305 -0.97 1.79 -18.01
C GLN A 305 -2.43 2.10 -18.42
N PRO A 306 -2.77 2.02 -19.73
CA PRO A 306 -4.17 1.99 -20.17
C PRO A 306 -4.89 0.77 -19.58
N THR A 307 -6.13 0.96 -19.18
CA THR A 307 -6.93 -0.05 -18.45
C THR A 307 -7.06 -1.40 -19.17
N ASP A 308 -6.98 -1.41 -20.51
CA ASP A 308 -7.13 -2.61 -21.33
C ASP A 308 -5.86 -3.49 -21.39
N SER A 309 -4.71 -2.97 -20.90
CA SER A 309 -3.43 -3.69 -20.88
C SER A 309 -3.02 -4.20 -19.48
N ILE A 310 -3.89 -4.01 -18.48
CA ILE A 310 -3.66 -4.40 -17.09
C ILE A 310 -4.05 -5.87 -16.90
N ASP A 311 -3.17 -6.65 -16.26
CA ASP A 311 -3.44 -8.07 -15.96
C ASP A 311 -4.20 -8.28 -14.64
N ALA A 312 -4.54 -9.55 -14.35
CA ALA A 312 -5.33 -9.91 -13.18
C ALA A 312 -4.64 -9.52 -11.86
N TYR A 313 -3.32 -9.66 -11.77
CA TYR A 313 -2.58 -9.31 -10.55
C TYR A 313 -2.49 -7.80 -10.34
N GLU A 314 -2.25 -7.04 -11.40
CA GLU A 314 -2.26 -5.57 -11.34
C GLU A 314 -3.65 -5.04 -10.98
N LEU A 315 -4.73 -5.62 -11.53
CA LEU A 315 -6.11 -5.28 -11.16
C LEU A 315 -6.40 -5.60 -9.69
N TYR A 316 -5.92 -6.73 -9.18
CA TYR A 316 -6.01 -7.08 -7.77
C TYR A 316 -5.32 -6.05 -6.87
N LEU A 317 -4.11 -5.62 -7.21
CA LEU A 317 -3.39 -4.60 -6.43
C LEU A 317 -4.08 -3.23 -6.48
N LEU A 318 -4.61 -2.83 -7.66
CA LEU A 318 -5.42 -1.62 -7.80
C LEU A 318 -6.68 -1.69 -6.92
N GLY A 319 -7.39 -2.79 -6.96
CA GLY A 319 -8.56 -3.03 -6.12
C GLY A 319 -8.22 -3.02 -4.63
N SER A 320 -7.11 -3.63 -4.24
CA SER A 320 -6.62 -3.63 -2.86
C SER A 320 -6.23 -2.23 -2.40
N ALA A 321 -5.59 -1.42 -3.24
CA ALA A 321 -5.23 -0.04 -2.92
C ALA A 321 -6.47 0.84 -2.72
N GLU A 322 -7.50 0.70 -3.57
CA GLU A 322 -8.77 1.40 -3.42
C GLU A 322 -9.51 0.98 -2.14
N LYS A 323 -9.51 -0.31 -1.82
CA LYS A 323 -10.09 -0.85 -0.59
C LYS A 323 -9.50 -0.19 0.67
N HIS A 324 -8.21 0.07 0.71
CA HIS A 324 -7.54 0.68 1.86
C HIS A 324 -7.81 2.18 2.05
N LEU A 325 -8.59 2.81 1.18
CA LEU A 325 -9.06 4.19 1.37
C LEU A 325 -10.34 4.27 2.22
N PHE A 326 -11.06 3.17 2.42
CA PHE A 326 -12.24 3.04 3.28
C PHE A 326 -13.32 4.11 3.04
N THR A 327 -13.60 4.46 1.77
CA THR A 327 -14.71 5.34 1.40
C THR A 327 -15.74 4.59 0.52
N PRO A 328 -17.02 4.99 0.50
CA PRO A 328 -18.03 4.36 -0.35
C PRO A 328 -17.63 4.31 -1.83
N GLU A 329 -17.05 5.40 -2.34
CA GLU A 329 -16.62 5.53 -3.73
C GLU A 329 -15.39 4.65 -4.02
N SER A 330 -14.44 4.57 -3.10
CA SER A 330 -13.25 3.73 -3.26
C SER A 330 -13.62 2.25 -3.21
N MET A 331 -14.56 1.85 -2.34
CA MET A 331 -15.06 0.48 -2.29
C MET A 331 -15.76 0.06 -3.58
N LYS A 332 -16.50 0.94 -4.24
CA LYS A 332 -17.10 0.65 -5.57
C LYS A 332 -16.03 0.49 -6.65
N ARG A 333 -14.96 1.31 -6.62
CA ARG A 333 -13.83 1.13 -7.55
C ARG A 333 -13.07 -0.16 -7.26
N ALA A 334 -12.88 -0.50 -5.98
CA ALA A 334 -12.27 -1.77 -5.58
C ALA A 334 -13.08 -2.98 -6.10
N GLU A 335 -14.42 -2.93 -5.97
CA GLU A 335 -15.31 -3.96 -6.51
C GLU A 335 -15.13 -4.14 -8.02
N ASP A 336 -15.08 -3.04 -8.80
CA ASP A 336 -14.87 -3.10 -10.25
C ASP A 336 -13.53 -3.74 -10.60
N TYR A 337 -12.43 -3.28 -10.03
CA TYR A 337 -11.10 -3.84 -10.27
C TYR A 337 -11.01 -5.33 -9.91
N LEU A 338 -11.52 -5.72 -8.74
CA LEU A 338 -11.46 -7.10 -8.28
C LEU A 338 -12.35 -8.03 -9.12
N LYS A 339 -13.54 -7.59 -9.55
CA LYS A 339 -14.39 -8.36 -10.47
C LYS A 339 -13.73 -8.54 -11.83
N ARG A 340 -13.03 -7.54 -12.34
CA ARG A 340 -12.28 -7.65 -13.59
C ARG A 340 -11.10 -8.61 -13.45
N ALA A 341 -10.36 -8.56 -12.33
CA ALA A 341 -9.32 -9.54 -12.03
C ALA A 341 -9.87 -10.97 -12.05
N LEU A 342 -11.03 -11.20 -11.40
CA LEU A 342 -11.70 -12.50 -11.35
C LEU A 342 -12.33 -12.93 -12.69
N ALA A 343 -12.67 -12.00 -13.56
CA ALA A 343 -13.09 -12.31 -14.91
C ALA A 343 -11.94 -12.84 -15.78
N MET A 344 -10.70 -12.41 -15.51
CA MET A 344 -9.49 -12.90 -16.16
C MET A 344 -9.00 -14.20 -15.54
N ASP A 345 -9.01 -14.29 -14.20
CA ASP A 345 -8.63 -15.50 -13.45
C ASP A 345 -9.68 -15.81 -12.36
N PRO A 346 -10.66 -16.66 -12.64
CA PRO A 346 -11.67 -17.09 -11.67
C PRO A 346 -11.13 -17.87 -10.47
N GLN A 347 -9.90 -18.39 -10.55
CA GLN A 347 -9.23 -19.11 -9.46
C GLN A 347 -8.31 -18.21 -8.63
N PHE A 348 -8.32 -16.89 -8.86
CA PHE A 348 -7.48 -15.96 -8.10
C PHE A 348 -8.00 -15.79 -6.67
N ALA A 349 -7.55 -16.64 -5.76
CA ALA A 349 -8.01 -16.74 -4.38
C ALA A 349 -7.94 -15.41 -3.61
N LYS A 350 -6.84 -14.66 -3.74
CA LYS A 350 -6.64 -13.36 -3.07
C LYS A 350 -7.58 -12.28 -3.59
N ALA A 351 -7.95 -12.31 -4.86
CA ALA A 351 -8.94 -11.38 -5.40
C ALA A 351 -10.32 -11.66 -4.80
N TRP A 352 -10.71 -12.92 -4.63
CA TRP A 352 -11.92 -13.30 -3.89
C TRP A 352 -11.86 -12.85 -2.42
N ALA A 353 -10.72 -13.04 -1.73
CA ALA A 353 -10.53 -12.64 -0.35
C ALA A 353 -10.57 -11.11 -0.16
N SER A 354 -10.08 -10.34 -1.14
CA SER A 354 -10.20 -8.88 -1.12
C SER A 354 -11.60 -8.39 -1.46
N LEU A 355 -12.31 -9.09 -2.35
CA LEU A 355 -13.69 -8.79 -2.70
C LEU A 355 -14.64 -9.03 -1.52
N ASP A 356 -14.36 -10.02 -0.67
CA ASP A 356 -15.05 -10.23 0.60
C ASP A 356 -15.06 -8.97 1.47
N ILE A 357 -13.88 -8.41 1.76
CA ILE A 357 -13.75 -7.17 2.55
C ILE A 357 -14.50 -6.01 1.87
N THR A 358 -14.34 -5.90 0.55
CA THR A 358 -15.01 -4.85 -0.22
C THR A 358 -16.53 -4.93 -0.07
N TYR A 359 -17.10 -6.13 -0.13
CA TYR A 359 -18.54 -6.34 0.08
C TYR A 359 -18.97 -6.07 1.51
N LEU A 360 -18.14 -6.42 2.50
CA LEU A 360 -18.45 -6.12 3.90
C LEU A 360 -18.66 -4.60 4.09
N TYR A 361 -17.70 -3.78 3.64
CA TYR A 361 -17.82 -2.31 3.75
C TYR A 361 -18.91 -1.72 2.86
N LEU A 362 -19.16 -2.27 1.67
CA LEU A 362 -20.30 -1.84 0.86
C LEU A 362 -21.64 -2.14 1.55
N GLY A 363 -21.71 -3.22 2.31
CA GLY A 363 -22.85 -3.53 3.17
C GLY A 363 -23.03 -2.50 4.30
N ASP A 364 -21.92 -2.09 4.93
CA ASP A 364 -21.94 -1.06 5.98
C ASP A 364 -22.38 0.32 5.44
N TYR A 365 -22.05 0.63 4.18
CA TYR A 365 -22.45 1.87 3.50
C TYR A 365 -23.82 1.79 2.81
N ALA A 366 -24.48 0.62 2.82
CA ALA A 366 -25.77 0.43 2.14
C ALA A 366 -26.87 1.31 2.75
N GLN A 367 -27.73 1.84 1.89
CA GLN A 367 -28.82 2.72 2.29
C GLN A 367 -30.11 1.97 2.67
N THR A 368 -30.20 0.68 2.32
CA THR A 368 -31.35 -0.18 2.60
C THR A 368 -30.92 -1.51 3.20
N GLU A 369 -31.75 -2.10 4.05
CA GLU A 369 -31.50 -3.43 4.62
C GLU A 369 -31.38 -4.53 3.56
N GLU A 370 -32.15 -4.41 2.46
CA GLU A 370 -32.06 -5.37 1.34
C GLU A 370 -30.69 -5.31 0.66
N GLU A 371 -30.17 -4.10 0.41
CA GLU A 371 -28.84 -3.91 -0.17
C GLU A 371 -27.75 -4.39 0.78
N LYS A 372 -27.86 -4.07 2.06
CA LYS A 372 -26.95 -4.51 3.13
C LYS A 372 -26.88 -6.03 3.19
N GLN A 373 -28.02 -6.71 3.26
CA GLN A 373 -28.09 -8.16 3.30
C GLN A 373 -27.45 -8.79 2.05
N ARG A 374 -27.74 -8.26 0.86
CA ARG A 374 -27.14 -8.73 -0.39
C ARG A 374 -25.61 -8.67 -0.39
N TYR A 375 -25.03 -7.57 0.12
CA TYR A 375 -23.58 -7.44 0.21
C TYR A 375 -22.97 -8.38 1.25
N TYR A 376 -23.60 -8.59 2.40
CA TYR A 376 -23.11 -9.52 3.41
C TYR A 376 -23.18 -10.98 2.93
N GLU A 377 -24.21 -11.34 2.17
CA GLU A 377 -24.28 -12.64 1.51
C GLU A 377 -23.18 -12.80 0.46
N ALA A 378 -22.93 -11.76 -0.35
CA ALA A 378 -21.85 -11.76 -1.34
C ALA A 378 -20.46 -11.86 -0.67
N SER A 379 -20.25 -11.18 0.45
CA SER A 379 -19.04 -11.29 1.28
C SER A 379 -18.83 -12.73 1.76
N SER A 380 -19.88 -13.37 2.29
CA SER A 380 -19.81 -14.76 2.75
C SER A 380 -19.46 -15.73 1.62
N GLN A 381 -20.05 -15.55 0.43
CA GLN A 381 -19.75 -16.35 -0.74
C GLN A 381 -18.31 -16.13 -1.23
N ALA A 382 -17.83 -14.89 -1.21
CA ALA A 382 -16.45 -14.57 -1.61
C ALA A 382 -15.41 -15.27 -0.70
N LYS A 383 -15.64 -15.33 0.62
CA LYS A 383 -14.79 -16.09 1.56
C LYS A 383 -14.70 -17.56 1.22
N ILE A 384 -15.86 -18.18 0.89
CA ILE A 384 -15.93 -19.60 0.51
C ILE A 384 -15.17 -19.82 -0.79
N ARG A 385 -15.40 -18.96 -1.81
CA ARG A 385 -14.70 -19.05 -3.11
C ARG A 385 -13.19 -18.88 -2.98
N ALA A 386 -12.75 -17.96 -2.14
CA ALA A 386 -11.33 -17.77 -1.86
C ALA A 386 -10.71 -19.06 -1.30
N TYR A 387 -11.37 -19.68 -0.31
CA TYR A 387 -10.87 -20.90 0.32
C TYR A 387 -10.93 -22.13 -0.59
N GLU A 388 -11.96 -22.24 -1.45
CA GLU A 388 -12.04 -23.28 -2.49
C GLU A 388 -10.91 -23.15 -3.52
N ALA A 389 -10.52 -21.91 -3.88
CA ALA A 389 -9.47 -21.65 -4.85
C ALA A 389 -8.06 -21.91 -4.28
N ASP A 390 -7.74 -21.46 -3.07
CA ASP A 390 -6.48 -21.80 -2.37
C ASP A 390 -6.66 -21.88 -0.86
N PRO A 391 -6.81 -23.09 -0.28
CA PRO A 391 -6.99 -23.29 1.14
C PRO A 391 -5.70 -23.18 1.97
N ASN A 392 -4.56 -22.87 1.34
CA ASN A 392 -3.27 -22.73 2.00
C ASN A 392 -2.69 -21.30 1.89
N ASP A 393 -3.36 -20.40 1.17
CA ASP A 393 -2.94 -19.00 1.12
C ASP A 393 -3.16 -18.34 2.47
N PRO A 394 -2.15 -17.67 3.07
CA PRO A 394 -2.25 -17.08 4.40
C PRO A 394 -3.37 -16.04 4.54
N TYR A 395 -3.54 -15.17 3.54
CA TYR A 395 -4.58 -14.17 3.56
C TYR A 395 -5.98 -14.79 3.46
N VAL A 396 -6.13 -15.78 2.60
CA VAL A 396 -7.37 -16.55 2.46
C VAL A 396 -7.73 -17.27 3.77
N LEU A 397 -6.75 -17.87 4.45
CA LEU A 397 -6.95 -18.49 5.77
C LEU A 397 -7.51 -17.49 6.78
N ILE A 398 -6.95 -16.27 6.84
CA ILE A 398 -7.43 -15.20 7.71
C ILE A 398 -8.89 -14.84 7.36
N ARG A 399 -9.21 -14.66 6.09
CA ARG A 399 -10.58 -14.30 5.66
C ARG A 399 -11.59 -15.42 5.93
N TYR A 400 -11.23 -16.68 5.61
CA TYR A 400 -12.08 -17.81 5.87
C TYR A 400 -12.28 -18.10 7.37
N SER A 401 -11.30 -17.75 8.20
CA SER A 401 -11.44 -17.83 9.65
C SER A 401 -12.61 -16.97 10.16
N SER A 402 -12.86 -15.79 9.57
CA SER A 402 -14.01 -14.96 9.93
C SER A 402 -15.35 -15.59 9.53
N TYR A 403 -15.38 -16.36 8.42
CA TYR A 403 -16.56 -17.16 8.07
C TYR A 403 -16.81 -18.28 9.09
N LEU A 404 -15.77 -19.03 9.50
CA LEU A 404 -15.93 -20.06 10.53
C LEU A 404 -16.40 -19.48 11.86
N ALA A 405 -15.91 -18.32 12.26
CA ALA A 405 -16.35 -17.62 13.46
C ALA A 405 -17.84 -17.25 13.40
N SER A 406 -18.33 -16.77 12.23
CA SER A 406 -19.76 -16.51 12.03
C SER A 406 -20.63 -17.77 12.10
N GLN A 407 -20.03 -18.94 11.83
CA GLN A 407 -20.64 -20.27 11.99
C GLN A 407 -20.43 -20.86 13.40
N GLN A 408 -20.06 -20.04 14.38
CA GLN A 408 -19.80 -20.43 15.79
C GLN A 408 -18.66 -21.48 15.96
N GLN A 409 -17.74 -21.58 15.01
CA GLN A 409 -16.59 -22.51 15.04
C GLN A 409 -15.32 -21.78 15.47
N GLN A 410 -15.34 -21.17 16.67
CA GLN A 410 -14.28 -20.27 17.17
C GLN A 410 -12.89 -20.92 17.24
N ASP A 411 -12.79 -22.15 17.75
CA ASP A 411 -11.51 -22.86 17.87
C ASP A 411 -10.87 -23.08 16.49
N ARG A 412 -11.67 -23.54 15.52
CA ARG A 412 -11.21 -23.73 14.14
C ARG A 412 -10.83 -22.41 13.48
N ALA A 413 -11.59 -21.34 13.75
CA ALA A 413 -11.28 -20.00 13.26
C ALA A 413 -9.93 -19.50 13.78
N THR A 414 -9.67 -19.66 15.08
CA THR A 414 -8.39 -19.29 15.69
C THR A 414 -7.23 -20.14 15.17
N ASP A 415 -7.45 -21.43 14.96
CA ASP A 415 -6.45 -22.32 14.38
C ASP A 415 -6.04 -21.91 12.96
N LEU A 416 -6.99 -21.41 12.14
CA LEU A 416 -6.67 -20.88 10.82
C LEU A 416 -5.80 -19.62 10.87
N LEU A 417 -5.96 -18.77 11.89
CA LEU A 417 -5.08 -17.62 12.07
C LEU A 417 -3.64 -18.05 12.39
N ARG A 418 -3.47 -19.04 13.28
CA ARG A 418 -2.15 -19.61 13.57
C ARG A 418 -1.49 -20.20 12.33
N ARG A 419 -2.25 -20.99 11.56
CA ARG A 419 -1.77 -21.54 10.30
C ARG A 419 -1.37 -20.47 9.29
N ALA A 420 -2.08 -19.35 9.23
CA ALA A 420 -1.71 -18.23 8.36
C ALA A 420 -0.38 -17.61 8.78
N VAL A 421 -0.18 -17.40 10.08
CA VAL A 421 1.08 -16.89 10.63
C VAL A 421 2.24 -17.88 10.42
N GLU A 422 2.02 -19.18 10.62
CA GLU A 422 3.01 -20.22 10.36
C GLU A 422 3.41 -20.31 8.89
N ALA A 423 2.46 -20.06 7.98
CA ALA A 423 2.72 -20.10 6.53
C ALA A 423 3.49 -18.88 6.03
N ALA A 424 3.36 -17.72 6.69
CA ALA A 424 4.02 -16.47 6.30
C ALA A 424 4.55 -15.69 7.52
N PRO A 425 5.52 -16.26 8.28
CA PRO A 425 5.97 -15.70 9.55
C PRO A 425 6.78 -14.41 9.41
N SER A 426 7.22 -14.07 8.20
CA SER A 426 7.99 -12.87 7.89
C SER A 426 7.20 -11.86 7.05
N ASP A 427 5.92 -12.10 6.80
CA ASP A 427 5.03 -11.15 6.13
C ASP A 427 4.32 -10.28 7.17
N ALA A 428 4.72 -9.02 7.25
CA ALA A 428 4.19 -8.08 8.23
C ALA A 428 2.69 -7.81 8.04
N ASP A 429 2.20 -7.80 6.80
CA ASP A 429 0.78 -7.59 6.49
C ASP A 429 -0.06 -8.78 6.98
N ILE A 430 0.42 -10.01 6.78
CA ILE A 430 -0.26 -11.24 7.27
C ILE A 430 -0.29 -11.28 8.81
N LEU A 431 0.83 -10.98 9.46
CA LEU A 431 0.91 -10.92 10.92
C LEU A 431 -0.08 -9.89 11.50
N ALA A 432 -0.14 -8.69 10.92
CA ALA A 432 -1.05 -7.63 11.34
C ALA A 432 -2.52 -8.01 11.10
N HIS A 433 -2.86 -8.59 9.96
CA HIS A 433 -4.22 -9.06 9.68
C HIS A 433 -4.66 -10.23 10.57
N ALA A 434 -3.75 -11.15 10.88
CA ALA A 434 -4.03 -12.25 11.81
C ALA A 434 -4.30 -11.69 13.21
N THR A 435 -3.52 -10.70 13.67
CA THR A 435 -3.74 -10.00 14.93
C THR A 435 -5.10 -9.33 14.97
N PHE A 436 -5.42 -8.55 13.94
CA PHE A 436 -6.72 -7.89 13.82
C PHE A 436 -7.87 -8.91 13.86
N GLY A 437 -7.73 -10.01 13.11
CA GLY A 437 -8.69 -11.10 13.12
C GLY A 437 -8.83 -11.77 14.50
N ALA A 438 -7.76 -11.92 15.26
CA ALA A 438 -7.79 -12.46 16.63
C ALA A 438 -8.49 -11.49 17.60
N ALA A 439 -8.19 -10.21 17.52
CA ALA A 439 -8.80 -9.17 18.35
C ALA A 439 -10.33 -9.14 18.18
N TRP A 440 -10.85 -9.14 16.94
CA TRP A 440 -12.29 -9.19 16.68
C TRP A 440 -12.97 -10.48 17.16
N ARG A 441 -12.22 -11.47 17.57
CA ARG A 441 -12.74 -12.69 18.25
C ARG A 441 -12.55 -12.64 19.76
N GLY A 442 -11.95 -11.58 20.29
CA GLY A 442 -11.61 -11.49 21.71
C GLY A 442 -10.59 -12.56 22.13
N VAL A 443 -9.70 -12.95 21.22
CA VAL A 443 -8.61 -13.88 21.56
C VAL A 443 -7.66 -13.17 22.51
N THR A 444 -7.51 -13.75 23.70
CA THR A 444 -6.65 -13.23 24.78
C THR A 444 -5.29 -13.90 24.77
N GLY A 445 -4.35 -13.30 25.50
CA GLY A 445 -3.00 -13.84 25.72
C GLY A 445 -1.93 -13.20 24.82
N PRO A 446 -0.67 -13.58 25.04
CA PRO A 446 0.49 -12.92 24.43
C PRO A 446 0.65 -13.21 22.94
N GLU A 447 -0.02 -14.22 22.40
CA GLU A 447 0.20 -14.68 21.02
C GLU A 447 -0.18 -13.62 19.98
N PRO A 448 -1.39 -13.00 19.98
CA PRO A 448 -1.72 -11.92 19.03
C PRO A 448 -0.85 -10.66 19.22
N VAL A 449 -0.46 -10.34 20.45
CA VAL A 449 0.46 -9.23 20.74
C VAL A 449 1.83 -9.51 20.11
N GLY A 450 2.37 -10.73 20.27
CA GLY A 450 3.64 -11.11 19.65
C GLY A 450 3.62 -11.05 18.11
N TRP A 451 2.50 -11.38 17.47
CA TRP A 451 2.37 -11.25 16.01
C TRP A 451 2.49 -9.81 15.55
N ILE A 452 1.78 -8.88 16.19
CA ILE A 452 1.81 -7.48 15.78
C ILE A 452 3.11 -6.78 16.17
N GLU A 453 3.72 -7.10 17.30
CA GLU A 453 5.04 -6.61 17.67
C GLU A 453 6.09 -7.04 16.64
N LYS A 454 6.03 -8.29 16.18
CA LYS A 454 6.88 -8.77 15.08
C LYS A 454 6.59 -8.01 13.79
N ALA A 455 5.34 -7.82 13.39
CA ALA A 455 4.98 -7.04 12.20
C ALA A 455 5.57 -5.63 12.23
N LEU A 456 5.46 -4.94 13.37
CA LEU A 456 6.03 -3.60 13.58
C LEU A 456 7.56 -3.60 13.51
N SER A 457 8.22 -4.65 14.01
CA SER A 457 9.69 -4.77 13.92
C SER A 457 10.20 -5.00 12.50
N LEU A 458 9.40 -5.67 11.66
CA LEU A 458 9.72 -5.99 10.28
C LEU A 458 9.47 -4.81 9.32
N THR A 459 8.57 -3.89 9.67
CA THR A 459 8.12 -2.80 8.80
C THR A 459 8.68 -1.47 9.29
N PRO A 460 9.63 -0.85 8.58
CA PRO A 460 10.28 0.39 9.02
C PRO A 460 9.35 1.61 9.11
N ASP A 461 8.30 1.63 8.29
CA ASP A 461 7.28 2.69 8.24
C ASP A 461 5.90 1.99 8.21
N PRO A 462 5.44 1.45 9.34
CA PRO A 462 4.24 0.65 9.36
C PRO A 462 2.99 1.50 9.07
N PRO A 463 2.01 0.95 8.34
CA PRO A 463 0.71 1.58 8.21
C PRO A 463 0.08 1.86 9.59
N GLY A 464 -0.57 3.02 9.73
CA GLY A 464 -1.14 3.43 11.02
C GLY A 464 -2.11 2.40 11.63
N TRP A 465 -2.82 1.63 10.82
CA TRP A 465 -3.73 0.58 11.29
C TRP A 465 -3.02 -0.59 12.02
N TYR A 466 -1.70 -0.81 11.79
CA TYR A 466 -0.93 -1.77 12.60
C TYR A 466 -0.88 -1.35 14.07
N ILE A 467 -0.76 -0.03 14.30
CA ILE A 467 -0.75 0.51 15.67
C ILE A 467 -2.13 0.31 16.33
N GLY A 468 -3.22 0.50 15.55
CA GLY A 468 -4.57 0.16 16.01
C GLY A 468 -4.71 -1.32 16.36
N ALA A 469 -4.20 -2.23 15.51
CA ALA A 469 -4.22 -3.67 15.77
C ALA A 469 -3.44 -4.04 17.05
N LEU A 470 -2.31 -3.36 17.34
CA LEU A 470 -1.61 -3.51 18.62
C LEU A 470 -2.49 -3.10 19.80
N GLY A 471 -3.15 -1.94 19.69
CA GLY A 471 -4.08 -1.46 20.73
C GLY A 471 -5.19 -2.47 21.01
N PHE A 472 -5.82 -3.02 19.97
CA PHE A 472 -6.85 -4.05 20.11
C PHE A 472 -6.32 -5.34 20.76
N ALA A 473 -5.14 -5.83 20.34
CA ALA A 473 -4.54 -7.01 20.92
C ALA A 473 -4.21 -6.82 22.41
N LEU A 474 -3.61 -5.69 22.77
CA LEU A 474 -3.30 -5.33 24.15
C LEU A 474 -4.57 -5.15 25.01
N PHE A 475 -5.64 -4.57 24.45
CA PHE A 475 -6.92 -4.45 25.12
C PHE A 475 -7.49 -5.84 25.49
N HIS A 476 -7.51 -6.76 24.52
CA HIS A 476 -8.00 -8.11 24.78
C HIS A 476 -7.09 -8.93 25.69
N ASP A 477 -5.81 -8.58 25.79
CA ASP A 477 -4.87 -9.12 26.79
C ASP A 477 -4.98 -8.41 28.14
N GLN A 478 -5.93 -7.47 28.30
CA GLN A 478 -6.18 -6.66 29.51
C GLN A 478 -4.98 -5.79 29.94
N ARG A 479 -4.09 -5.46 29.05
CA ARG A 479 -2.96 -4.54 29.22
C ARG A 479 -3.40 -3.11 28.87
N PHE A 480 -4.37 -2.57 29.63
CA PHE A 480 -5.09 -1.34 29.27
C PHE A 480 -4.21 -0.11 29.16
N GLU A 481 -3.23 0.07 30.04
CA GLU A 481 -2.30 1.21 29.98
C GLU A 481 -1.46 1.19 28.69
N GLU A 482 -1.00 0.01 28.27
CA GLU A 482 -0.25 -0.16 27.05
C GLU A 482 -1.15 -0.03 25.82
N ALA A 483 -2.38 -0.54 25.89
CA ALA A 483 -3.40 -0.37 24.85
C ALA A 483 -3.70 1.12 24.61
N LEU A 484 -3.87 1.91 25.67
CA LEU A 484 -4.09 3.35 25.58
C LEU A 484 -2.91 4.04 24.86
N GLY A 485 -1.66 3.72 25.26
CA GLY A 485 -0.47 4.23 24.59
C GLY A 485 -0.34 3.82 23.12
N ALA A 486 -0.94 2.70 22.70
CA ALA A 486 -1.03 2.32 21.30
C ALA A 486 -2.13 3.13 20.59
N PHE A 487 -3.33 3.24 21.16
CA PHE A 487 -4.44 4.00 20.57
C PHE A 487 -4.12 5.49 20.40
N ASP A 488 -3.36 6.09 21.31
CA ASP A 488 -2.91 7.50 21.19
C ASP A 488 -2.01 7.76 19.97
N ARG A 489 -1.38 6.73 19.44
CA ARG A 489 -0.52 6.80 18.24
C ARG A 489 -1.21 6.30 16.98
N ALA A 490 -2.35 5.62 17.11
CA ALA A 490 -3.11 5.10 15.99
C ALA A 490 -3.89 6.23 15.27
N PRO A 491 -4.26 6.03 13.99
CA PRO A 491 -5.17 6.96 13.32
C PRO A 491 -6.54 7.00 14.00
N ASP A 492 -7.18 8.17 13.97
CA ASP A 492 -8.54 8.39 14.50
C ASP A 492 -9.59 7.70 13.60
N MET A 493 -9.65 6.37 13.69
CA MET A 493 -10.70 5.55 13.10
C MET A 493 -11.80 5.29 14.15
N SER A 494 -13.05 5.17 13.72
CA SER A 494 -14.17 5.05 14.64
C SER A 494 -14.09 3.84 15.58
N ASP A 495 -13.59 2.71 15.09
CA ASP A 495 -13.35 1.50 15.91
C ASP A 495 -12.21 1.70 16.90
N VAL A 496 -11.10 2.32 16.48
CA VAL A 496 -9.98 2.68 17.35
C VAL A 496 -10.44 3.60 18.46
N LEU A 497 -11.22 4.65 18.13
CA LEU A 497 -11.71 5.62 19.11
C LEU A 497 -12.70 4.98 20.11
N VAL A 498 -13.55 4.04 19.67
CA VAL A 498 -14.44 3.33 20.60
C VAL A 498 -13.66 2.50 21.61
N PHE A 499 -12.65 1.74 21.16
CA PHE A 499 -11.80 0.97 22.08
C PHE A 499 -10.92 1.89 22.95
N LYS A 500 -10.46 3.03 22.40
CA LYS A 500 -9.74 4.05 23.19
C LYS A 500 -10.63 4.58 24.30
N ALA A 501 -11.85 5.01 24.00
CA ALA A 501 -12.80 5.51 25.01
C ALA A 501 -13.11 4.46 26.09
N ALA A 502 -13.28 3.19 25.68
CA ALA A 502 -13.45 2.11 26.63
C ALA A 502 -12.21 1.94 27.53
N THR A 503 -11.03 2.07 26.98
CA THR A 503 -9.76 1.92 27.70
C THR A 503 -9.54 3.08 28.69
N GLU A 504 -9.77 4.33 28.25
CA GLU A 504 -9.72 5.54 29.08
C GLU A 504 -10.66 5.41 30.30
N ALA A 505 -11.87 4.95 30.04
CA ALA A 505 -12.84 4.72 31.12
C ALA A 505 -12.41 3.64 32.10
N LEU A 506 -11.84 2.53 31.62
CA LEU A 506 -11.35 1.42 32.45
C LEU A 506 -10.09 1.80 33.26
N THR A 507 -9.26 2.71 32.75
CA THR A 507 -8.09 3.24 33.47
C THR A 507 -8.45 4.40 34.41
N GLY A 508 -9.73 4.83 34.43
CA GLY A 508 -10.27 5.81 35.37
C GLY A 508 -10.38 7.23 34.84
N ASP A 509 -9.96 7.51 33.61
CA ASP A 509 -10.10 8.84 32.98
C ASP A 509 -11.44 8.97 32.25
N ILE A 510 -12.50 9.14 33.03
CA ILE A 510 -13.87 9.23 32.51
C ILE A 510 -14.08 10.51 31.67
N ASP A 511 -13.38 11.57 31.97
CA ASP A 511 -13.53 12.83 31.23
C ASP A 511 -12.91 12.71 29.84
N ALA A 512 -11.70 12.17 29.71
CA ALA A 512 -11.10 11.84 28.42
C ALA A 512 -11.99 10.85 27.62
N ALA A 513 -12.49 9.81 28.27
CA ALA A 513 -13.39 8.85 27.62
C ALA A 513 -14.64 9.51 27.00
N ARG A 514 -15.24 10.49 27.68
CA ARG A 514 -16.39 11.24 27.15
C ARG A 514 -16.02 12.15 25.98
N GLU A 515 -14.84 12.78 26.02
CA GLU A 515 -14.32 13.57 24.90
C GLU A 515 -14.10 12.68 23.68
N THR A 516 -13.49 11.51 23.86
CA THR A 516 -13.30 10.53 22.79
C THR A 516 -14.65 10.02 22.23
N VAL A 517 -15.66 9.77 23.07
CA VAL A 517 -17.02 9.41 22.59
C VAL A 517 -17.67 10.56 21.81
N ALA A 518 -17.43 11.82 22.18
CA ALA A 518 -17.93 12.95 21.39
C ALA A 518 -17.32 12.97 19.98
N GLU A 519 -16.06 12.61 19.85
CA GLU A 519 -15.39 12.45 18.54
C GLU A 519 -15.95 11.25 17.75
N VAL A 520 -16.19 10.11 18.39
CA VAL A 520 -16.87 8.96 17.76
C VAL A 520 -18.22 9.40 17.18
N ARG A 521 -19.03 10.14 17.95
CA ARG A 521 -20.33 10.62 17.48
C ARG A 521 -20.23 11.60 16.32
N ARG A 522 -19.15 12.35 16.23
CA ARG A 522 -18.89 13.27 15.10
C ARG A 522 -18.54 12.50 13.82
N LEU A 523 -17.75 11.44 13.93
CA LEU A 523 -17.29 10.64 12.78
C LEU A 523 -18.31 9.60 12.34
N ALA A 524 -18.99 8.95 13.30
CA ALA A 524 -19.93 7.87 13.09
C ALA A 524 -21.16 8.03 14.02
N PRO A 525 -22.10 8.95 13.69
CA PRO A 525 -23.21 9.32 14.59
C PRO A 525 -24.13 8.17 15.01
N SER A 526 -24.26 7.12 14.18
CA SER A 526 -25.09 5.95 14.42
C SER A 526 -24.37 4.78 15.07
N LEU A 527 -23.04 4.86 15.24
CA LEU A 527 -22.24 3.76 15.78
C LEU A 527 -22.56 3.53 17.26
N THR A 528 -22.76 2.26 17.62
CA THR A 528 -23.01 1.81 18.99
C THR A 528 -21.93 0.83 19.44
N ALA A 529 -21.82 0.62 20.76
CA ALA A 529 -20.89 -0.39 21.29
C ALA A 529 -21.20 -1.81 20.77
N ALA A 530 -22.46 -2.13 20.51
CA ALA A 530 -22.85 -3.43 19.99
C ALA A 530 -22.40 -3.69 18.55
N ASP A 531 -22.23 -2.64 17.75
CA ASP A 531 -21.80 -2.78 16.33
C ASP A 531 -20.34 -3.27 16.22
N LEU A 532 -19.51 -2.97 17.23
CA LEU A 532 -18.11 -3.39 17.30
C LEU A 532 -17.89 -4.54 18.29
N GLY A 533 -18.95 -5.04 18.91
CA GLY A 533 -18.92 -6.14 19.85
C GLY A 533 -18.77 -7.51 19.20
N PRO A 534 -18.76 -8.58 20.01
CA PRO A 534 -18.63 -9.94 19.50
C PRO A 534 -19.79 -10.31 18.59
N ASN A 535 -19.50 -11.14 17.59
CA ASN A 535 -20.53 -11.64 16.67
C ASN A 535 -21.67 -12.33 17.43
N LYS A 536 -22.90 -12.22 16.91
CA LYS A 536 -24.09 -12.83 17.48
C LYS A 536 -23.88 -14.34 17.71
N GLY A 537 -24.01 -14.78 18.97
CA GLY A 537 -23.77 -16.16 19.37
C GLY A 537 -22.30 -16.51 19.72
N GLN A 538 -21.41 -15.54 19.68
CA GLN A 538 -20.04 -15.70 20.22
C GLN A 538 -20.09 -15.68 21.75
N THR A 539 -19.27 -16.51 22.41
CA THR A 539 -19.13 -16.47 23.87
C THR A 539 -18.48 -15.15 24.28
N ILE A 540 -19.13 -14.44 25.19
CA ILE A 540 -18.59 -13.22 25.78
C ILE A 540 -17.57 -13.66 26.82
N GLY A 541 -16.29 -13.37 26.58
CA GLY A 541 -15.21 -13.59 27.55
C GLY A 541 -14.85 -12.31 28.31
N PRO A 542 -13.93 -12.40 29.29
CA PRO A 542 -13.60 -11.27 30.17
C PRO A 542 -13.16 -9.99 29.44
N SER A 543 -12.53 -10.11 28.29
CA SER A 543 -12.11 -8.94 27.50
C SER A 543 -13.29 -8.21 26.86
N TRP A 544 -14.31 -8.93 26.41
CA TRP A 544 -15.55 -8.34 25.91
C TRP A 544 -16.42 -7.77 27.03
N GLU A 545 -16.42 -8.39 28.21
CA GLU A 545 -17.07 -7.82 29.40
C GLU A 545 -16.42 -6.48 29.76
N ALA A 546 -15.08 -6.40 29.74
CA ALA A 546 -14.34 -5.15 29.94
C ALA A 546 -14.68 -4.11 28.86
N TYR A 547 -14.78 -4.51 27.58
CA TYR A 547 -15.18 -3.60 26.48
C TYR A 547 -16.57 -2.98 26.73
N PHE A 548 -17.57 -3.78 27.06
CA PHE A 548 -18.93 -3.28 27.32
C PHE A 548 -18.97 -2.42 28.59
N GLU A 549 -18.25 -2.76 29.62
CA GLU A 549 -18.16 -1.94 30.83
C GLU A 549 -17.47 -0.60 30.54
N GLY A 550 -16.33 -0.63 29.81
CA GLY A 550 -15.62 0.59 29.44
C GLY A 550 -16.47 1.53 28.57
N THR A 551 -17.13 1.00 27.52
CA THR A 551 -18.01 1.80 26.63
C THR A 551 -19.23 2.34 27.38
N ARG A 552 -19.79 1.59 28.33
CA ARG A 552 -20.89 2.04 29.21
C ARG A 552 -20.43 3.21 30.11
N LEU A 553 -19.27 3.09 30.72
CA LEU A 553 -18.69 4.15 31.59
C LEU A 553 -18.37 5.42 30.77
N ALA A 554 -17.86 5.26 29.55
CA ALA A 554 -17.62 6.34 28.60
C ALA A 554 -18.90 7.01 28.07
N GLY A 555 -20.05 6.36 28.19
CA GLY A 555 -21.35 6.87 27.74
C GLY A 555 -21.64 6.69 26.26
N LEU A 556 -21.07 5.65 25.62
CA LEU A 556 -21.42 5.27 24.25
C LEU A 556 -22.78 4.55 24.23
N PRO A 557 -23.73 4.90 23.32
CA PRO A 557 -25.04 4.26 23.24
C PRO A 557 -24.93 2.78 22.86
N GLY A 558 -25.89 1.97 23.35
CA GLY A 558 -25.98 0.53 22.98
C GLY A 558 -24.97 -0.36 23.69
N SER A 559 -24.31 0.11 24.75
CA SER A 559 -23.64 -0.75 25.71
C SER A 559 -24.74 -1.56 26.43
N SER A 560 -24.72 -2.87 26.22
CA SER A 560 -25.79 -3.79 26.55
C SER A 560 -26.40 -3.59 27.96
N GLU A 561 -27.61 -3.06 28.04
CA GLU A 561 -28.63 -3.52 28.95
C GLU A 561 -29.47 -4.56 28.16
N ASN A 562 -29.02 -5.80 28.09
CA ASN A 562 -29.81 -6.98 27.74
C ASN A 562 -29.13 -8.23 28.28
#